data_ba9148165bfda5fab9325dd9c9675ba1
#
_entry.id   ba9148165bfda5fab9325dd9c9675ba1
#
_cell.length_a   1.000
_cell.length_b   1.000
_cell.length_c   1.000
_cell.angle_alpha   90.00
_cell.angle_beta   90.00
_cell.angle_gamma   90.00
#
_symmetry.space_group_name_H-M   'P 1'
#
loop_
_entity.id
_entity.type
_entity.pdbx_description
1 polymer ?
#
loop_
_entity_poly.entity_id
_entity_poly.type
_entity_poly.pdbx_seq_one_letter_code
_entity_poly.pdbx_strand_id
1 'polypeptide(L)'
;MRNYENLVIVKPTLTAEEIQASVKAIEEIITSNGGEIQATSPMGMRKLAYPIDKNERGYYHVIYSSIAPSAISEIERRFRINEDLLRFVTIKYDTNREIAAFNGMVEKAKKAAEAPAKVETPAEEAPVAEEAPAAETVATEAPVAETATTEAAAE
;
A
#
# COMPACT_ATOMS: atom_id res chain seq x y z
N MET A 1 -13.37 -24.30 -14.08
CA MET A 1 -12.72 -23.09 -13.54
C MET A 1 -13.70 -22.38 -12.63
N ARG A 2 -13.23 -21.64 -11.64
CA ARG A 2 -14.03 -20.84 -10.70
C ARG A 2 -13.51 -19.41 -10.65
N ASN A 3 -14.35 -18.46 -10.30
CA ASN A 3 -13.99 -17.06 -10.24
C ASN A 3 -13.33 -16.70 -8.91
N TYR A 4 -12.21 -16.01 -8.98
CA TYR A 4 -11.44 -15.57 -7.84
C TYR A 4 -11.06 -14.09 -7.98
N GLU A 5 -11.09 -13.40 -6.86
CA GLU A 5 -10.54 -12.07 -6.71
C GLU A 5 -9.27 -12.16 -5.87
N ASN A 6 -8.16 -11.72 -6.41
CA ASN A 6 -6.88 -11.68 -5.72
C ASN A 6 -6.55 -10.23 -5.42
N LEU A 7 -6.68 -9.83 -4.17
CA LEU A 7 -6.19 -8.55 -3.68
C LEU A 7 -4.75 -8.73 -3.25
N VAL A 8 -3.84 -7.95 -3.81
CA VAL A 8 -2.43 -7.93 -3.44
C VAL A 8 -2.00 -6.56 -2.96
N ILE A 9 -1.12 -6.52 -1.98
CA ILE A 9 -0.55 -5.31 -1.40
C ILE A 9 0.96 -5.39 -1.60
N VAL A 10 1.47 -4.50 -2.45
CA VAL A 10 2.89 -4.41 -2.78
C VAL A 10 3.58 -3.40 -1.85
N LYS A 11 4.86 -3.62 -1.56
CA LYS A 11 5.68 -2.73 -0.72
C LYS A 11 5.71 -1.30 -1.27
N PRO A 12 5.61 -0.27 -0.41
CA PRO A 12 5.63 1.12 -0.82
C PRO A 12 7.03 1.64 -1.12
N THR A 13 8.07 0.88 -0.78
CA THR A 13 9.48 1.25 -0.98
C THR A 13 9.95 1.10 -2.42
N LEU A 14 9.16 0.40 -3.24
CA LEU A 14 9.44 0.17 -4.65
C LEU A 14 9.11 1.41 -5.49
N THR A 15 9.89 1.61 -6.55
CA THR A 15 9.59 2.64 -7.55
C THR A 15 8.34 2.28 -8.36
N ALA A 16 7.77 3.24 -9.07
CA ALA A 16 6.57 2.99 -9.88
C ALA A 16 6.80 1.91 -10.96
N GLU A 17 8.01 1.83 -11.50
CA GLU A 17 8.39 0.82 -12.50
C GLU A 17 8.51 -0.57 -11.87
N GLU A 18 9.13 -0.67 -10.69
CA GLU A 18 9.24 -1.92 -9.93
C GLU A 18 7.88 -2.43 -9.47
N ILE A 19 6.96 -1.54 -9.06
CA ILE A 19 5.58 -1.91 -8.72
C ILE A 19 4.88 -2.53 -9.93
N GLN A 20 5.05 -1.94 -11.13
CA GLN A 20 4.47 -2.50 -12.35
C GLN A 20 5.10 -3.86 -12.72
N ALA A 21 6.41 -4.00 -12.52
CA ALA A 21 7.11 -5.26 -12.74
C ALA A 21 6.61 -6.35 -11.78
N SER A 22 6.46 -6.02 -10.49
CA SER A 22 5.92 -6.93 -9.48
C SER A 22 4.47 -7.32 -9.79
N VAL A 23 3.63 -6.39 -10.23
CA VAL A 23 2.25 -6.69 -10.66
C VAL A 23 2.25 -7.65 -11.86
N LYS A 24 3.08 -7.41 -12.88
CA LYS A 24 3.21 -8.32 -14.02
C LYS A 24 3.68 -9.70 -13.61
N ALA A 25 4.67 -9.80 -12.72
CA ALA A 25 5.13 -11.08 -12.19
C ALA A 25 4.00 -11.86 -11.48
N ILE A 26 3.10 -11.15 -10.76
CA ILE A 26 1.93 -11.74 -10.13
C ILE A 26 0.93 -12.26 -11.18
N GLU A 27 0.69 -11.48 -12.24
CA GLU A 27 -0.15 -11.87 -13.37
C GLU A 27 0.42 -13.11 -14.09
N GLU A 28 1.73 -13.16 -14.29
CA GLU A 28 2.44 -14.31 -14.85
C GLU A 28 2.33 -15.56 -13.96
N ILE A 29 2.36 -15.42 -12.65
CA ILE A 29 2.12 -16.53 -11.72
C ILE A 29 0.73 -17.11 -11.94
N ILE A 30 -0.29 -16.29 -12.09
CA ILE A 30 -1.67 -16.73 -12.31
C ILE A 30 -1.80 -17.43 -13.67
N THR A 31 -1.29 -16.82 -14.74
CA THR A 31 -1.40 -17.36 -16.10
C THR A 31 -0.59 -18.64 -16.29
N SER A 32 0.62 -18.73 -15.71
CA SER A 32 1.47 -19.93 -15.75
C SER A 32 0.85 -21.14 -15.05
N ASN A 33 -0.07 -20.91 -14.10
CA ASN A 33 -0.83 -21.96 -13.42
C ASN A 33 -2.21 -22.23 -14.08
N GLY A 34 -2.40 -21.78 -15.31
CA GLY A 34 -3.61 -22.02 -16.09
C GLY A 34 -4.79 -21.15 -15.67
N GLY A 35 -4.53 -20.03 -14.98
CA GLY A 35 -5.55 -19.02 -14.69
C GLY A 35 -5.72 -18.05 -15.84
N GLU A 36 -6.96 -17.61 -16.06
CA GLU A 36 -7.34 -16.59 -17.03
C GLU A 36 -7.66 -15.29 -16.29
N ILE A 37 -6.94 -14.21 -16.62
CA ILE A 37 -7.17 -12.88 -16.04
C ILE A 37 -8.30 -12.21 -16.82
N GLN A 38 -9.36 -11.84 -16.11
CA GLN A 38 -10.53 -11.20 -16.71
C GLN A 38 -10.45 -9.68 -16.67
N ALA A 39 -9.94 -9.13 -15.58
CA ALA A 39 -9.70 -7.69 -15.39
C ALA A 39 -8.72 -7.44 -14.25
N THR A 40 -8.11 -6.27 -14.28
CA THR A 40 -7.28 -5.77 -13.18
C THR A 40 -7.74 -4.38 -12.76
N SER A 41 -7.60 -4.06 -11.48
CA SER A 41 -8.00 -2.76 -10.93
C SER A 41 -6.91 -2.22 -10.00
N PRO A 42 -6.12 -1.26 -10.45
CA PRO A 42 -5.16 -0.59 -9.59
C PRO A 42 -5.91 0.34 -8.63
N MET A 43 -5.77 0.12 -7.33
CA MET A 43 -6.37 0.96 -6.29
C MET A 43 -5.40 2.03 -5.77
N GLY A 44 -4.13 1.94 -6.18
CA GLY A 44 -3.09 2.90 -5.83
C GLY A 44 -2.54 2.74 -4.41
N MET A 45 -1.76 3.75 -3.99
CA MET A 45 -1.12 3.77 -2.68
C MET A 45 -2.12 4.14 -1.58
N ARG A 46 -2.30 3.26 -0.59
CA ARG A 46 -3.23 3.48 0.53
C ARG A 46 -2.56 3.23 1.88
N LYS A 47 -3.09 3.88 2.92
CA LYS A 47 -2.68 3.63 4.30
C LYS A 47 -3.24 2.29 4.78
N LEU A 48 -2.40 1.51 5.44
CA LEU A 48 -2.77 0.26 6.08
C LEU A 48 -3.48 0.54 7.42
N ALA A 49 -4.35 -0.36 7.85
CA ALA A 49 -5.03 -0.25 9.15
C ALA A 49 -4.04 -0.40 10.33
N TYR A 50 -2.98 -1.17 10.11
CA TYR A 50 -1.85 -1.34 11.03
C TYR A 50 -0.57 -1.52 10.20
N PRO A 51 0.60 -1.17 10.73
CA PRO A 51 1.85 -1.31 10.01
C PRO A 51 2.18 -2.80 9.77
N ILE A 52 2.63 -3.12 8.55
CA ILE A 52 3.12 -4.45 8.17
C ILE A 52 4.58 -4.27 7.76
N ASP A 53 5.50 -5.07 8.32
CA ASP A 53 6.95 -4.97 8.07
C ASP A 53 7.47 -3.53 8.17
N LYS A 54 7.02 -2.79 9.19
CA LYS A 54 7.32 -1.37 9.44
C LYS A 54 6.79 -0.40 8.37
N ASN A 55 5.99 -0.87 7.41
CA ASN A 55 5.35 -0.03 6.40
C ASN A 55 3.94 0.36 6.84
N GLU A 56 3.63 1.65 6.87
CA GLU A 56 2.30 2.18 7.16
C GLU A 56 1.39 2.29 5.93
N ARG A 57 1.97 2.21 4.75
CA ARG A 57 1.28 2.32 3.45
C ARG A 57 1.61 1.10 2.58
N GLY A 58 0.80 0.86 1.55
CA GLY A 58 1.04 -0.18 0.56
C GLY A 58 0.32 0.15 -0.74
N TYR A 59 0.83 -0.37 -1.84
CA TYR A 59 0.17 -0.27 -3.13
C TYR A 59 -0.81 -1.42 -3.29
N TYR A 60 -2.10 -1.07 -3.40
CA TYR A 60 -3.20 -2.02 -3.53
C TYR A 60 -3.50 -2.29 -5.01
N HIS A 61 -3.57 -3.56 -5.35
CA HIS A 61 -3.94 -4.01 -6.68
C HIS A 61 -4.88 -5.20 -6.60
N VAL A 62 -5.94 -5.19 -7.41
CA VAL A 62 -6.93 -6.26 -7.47
C VAL A 62 -6.88 -6.93 -8.84
N ILE A 63 -6.83 -8.25 -8.84
CA ILE A 63 -6.82 -9.07 -10.06
C ILE A 63 -8.04 -9.99 -10.02
N TYR A 64 -8.90 -9.86 -10.99
CA TYR A 64 -10.06 -10.73 -11.21
C TYR A 64 -9.68 -11.83 -12.18
N SER A 65 -9.79 -13.08 -11.75
CA SER A 65 -9.33 -14.23 -12.53
C SER A 65 -10.24 -15.45 -12.43
N SER A 66 -10.22 -16.27 -13.47
CA SER A 66 -10.87 -17.59 -13.49
C SER A 66 -9.79 -18.66 -13.41
N ILE A 67 -9.78 -19.46 -12.34
CA ILE A 67 -8.71 -20.39 -12.00
C ILE A 67 -9.29 -21.76 -11.64
N ALA A 68 -8.54 -22.82 -11.93
CA ALA A 68 -8.86 -24.15 -11.42
C ALA A 68 -8.61 -24.21 -9.90
N PRO A 69 -9.53 -24.78 -9.09
CA PRO A 69 -9.35 -24.84 -7.64
C PRO A 69 -8.05 -25.52 -7.18
N SER A 70 -7.56 -26.48 -7.95
CA SER A 70 -6.29 -27.20 -7.67
C SER A 70 -5.05 -26.31 -7.81
N ALA A 71 -5.10 -25.26 -8.64
CA ALA A 71 -3.97 -24.37 -8.87
C ALA A 71 -3.81 -23.29 -7.77
N ILE A 72 -4.85 -23.02 -6.99
CA ILE A 72 -4.86 -21.95 -5.98
C ILE A 72 -3.75 -22.15 -4.94
N SER A 73 -3.57 -23.38 -4.45
CA SER A 73 -2.54 -23.68 -3.45
C SER A 73 -1.13 -23.32 -3.93
N GLU A 74 -0.83 -23.58 -5.20
CA GLU A 74 0.48 -23.25 -5.78
C GLU A 74 0.62 -21.74 -6.03
N ILE A 75 -0.44 -21.07 -6.45
CA ILE A 75 -0.47 -19.60 -6.62
C ILE A 75 -0.24 -18.91 -5.27
N GLU A 76 -0.95 -19.32 -4.23
CA GLU A 76 -0.76 -18.76 -2.88
C GLU A 76 0.64 -19.05 -2.33
N ARG A 77 1.19 -20.21 -2.61
CA ARG A 77 2.57 -20.55 -2.24
C ARG A 77 3.56 -19.59 -2.88
N ARG A 78 3.40 -19.30 -4.18
CA ARG A 78 4.25 -18.36 -4.91
C ARG A 78 4.08 -16.92 -4.43
N PHE A 79 2.87 -16.52 -4.08
CA PHE A 79 2.63 -15.20 -3.48
C PHE A 79 3.33 -15.04 -2.13
N ARG A 80 3.39 -16.10 -1.30
CA ARG A 80 4.12 -16.06 -0.02
C ARG A 80 5.63 -15.99 -0.16
N ILE A 81 6.17 -16.53 -1.24
CA ILE A 81 7.61 -16.49 -1.52
C ILE A 81 8.02 -15.14 -2.11
N ASN A 82 7.09 -14.42 -2.73
CA ASN A 82 7.38 -13.12 -3.32
C ASN A 82 7.62 -12.07 -2.23
N GLU A 83 8.86 -11.61 -2.13
CA GLU A 83 9.28 -10.65 -1.11
C GLU A 83 8.72 -9.23 -1.33
N ASP A 84 8.27 -8.91 -2.54
CA ASP A 84 7.68 -7.61 -2.87
C ASP A 84 6.27 -7.44 -2.32
N LEU A 85 5.62 -8.56 -1.97
CA LEU A 85 4.27 -8.56 -1.42
C LEU A 85 4.28 -8.45 0.10
N LEU A 86 3.60 -7.43 0.62
CA LEU A 86 3.32 -7.33 2.07
C LEU A 86 2.21 -8.29 2.49
N ARG A 87 1.17 -8.39 1.68
CA ARG A 87 -0.01 -9.21 1.98
C ARG A 87 -0.82 -9.50 0.72
N PHE A 88 -1.54 -10.61 0.75
CA PHE A 88 -2.54 -10.94 -0.27
C PHE A 88 -3.77 -11.57 0.36
N VAL A 89 -4.89 -11.50 -0.37
CA VAL A 89 -6.15 -12.16 -0.02
C VAL A 89 -6.73 -12.73 -1.31
N THR A 90 -7.13 -14.01 -1.26
CA THR A 90 -7.82 -14.68 -2.36
C THR A 90 -9.26 -14.95 -1.95
N ILE A 91 -10.21 -14.38 -2.68
CA ILE A 91 -11.65 -14.54 -2.44
C ILE A 91 -12.24 -15.38 -3.57
N LYS A 92 -13.00 -16.40 -3.21
CA LYS A 92 -13.68 -17.28 -4.16
C LYS A 92 -15.15 -16.88 -4.28
N TYR A 93 -15.67 -16.92 -5.49
CA TYR A 93 -17.08 -16.66 -5.81
C TYR A 93 -17.73 -17.93 -6.31
N ASP A 94 -18.65 -18.53 -5.53
CA ASP A 94 -19.30 -19.80 -5.86
C ASP A 94 -20.80 -19.66 -6.15
N THR A 95 -21.49 -18.76 -5.43
CA THR A 95 -22.96 -18.62 -5.53
C THR A 95 -23.34 -17.78 -6.74
N ASN A 96 -24.46 -18.09 -7.39
CA ASN A 96 -24.94 -17.33 -8.55
C ASN A 96 -25.05 -15.82 -8.30
N ARG A 97 -25.44 -15.42 -7.08
CA ARG A 97 -25.48 -14.01 -6.66
C ARG A 97 -24.08 -13.40 -6.59
N GLU A 98 -23.12 -14.14 -6.08
CA GLU A 98 -21.72 -13.71 -5.99
C GLU A 98 -21.08 -13.60 -7.37
N ILE A 99 -21.37 -14.57 -8.26
CA ILE A 99 -20.89 -14.55 -9.66
C ILE A 99 -21.45 -13.33 -10.39
N ALA A 100 -22.72 -12.98 -10.18
CA ALA A 100 -23.30 -11.76 -10.76
C ALA A 100 -22.62 -10.49 -10.23
N ALA A 101 -22.30 -10.44 -8.93
CA ALA A 101 -21.55 -9.33 -8.32
C ALA A 101 -20.12 -9.27 -8.87
N PHE A 102 -19.44 -10.41 -9.01
CA PHE A 102 -18.10 -10.51 -9.61
C PHE A 102 -18.09 -9.97 -11.05
N ASN A 103 -19.03 -10.37 -11.90
CA ASN A 103 -19.12 -9.87 -13.27
C ASN A 103 -19.31 -8.35 -13.30
N GLY A 104 -20.14 -7.80 -12.40
CA GLY A 104 -20.32 -6.36 -12.28
C GLY A 104 -19.04 -5.63 -11.84
N MET A 105 -18.21 -6.25 -10.99
CA MET A 105 -16.89 -5.70 -10.61
C MET A 105 -15.89 -5.76 -11.76
N VAL A 106 -15.85 -6.87 -12.49
CA VAL A 106 -15.02 -7.04 -13.70
C VAL A 106 -15.36 -5.98 -14.75
N GLU A 107 -16.64 -5.75 -15.01
CA GLU A 107 -17.08 -4.71 -15.96
C GLU A 107 -16.65 -3.30 -15.52
N LYS A 108 -16.80 -3.01 -14.22
CA LYS A 108 -16.34 -1.73 -13.66
C LYS A 108 -14.83 -1.58 -13.77
N ALA A 109 -14.05 -2.64 -13.49
CA ALA A 109 -12.61 -2.63 -13.61
C ALA A 109 -12.16 -2.44 -15.06
N LYS A 110 -12.77 -3.12 -16.02
CA LYS A 110 -12.52 -2.91 -17.46
C LYS A 110 -12.81 -1.47 -17.88
N LYS A 111 -13.96 -0.94 -17.47
CA LYS A 111 -14.34 0.45 -17.79
C LYS A 111 -13.41 1.48 -17.15
N ALA A 112 -12.89 1.19 -15.95
CA ALA A 112 -11.91 2.04 -15.28
C ALA A 112 -10.53 1.99 -15.96
N ALA A 113 -10.15 0.83 -16.50
CA ALA A 113 -8.90 0.66 -17.26
C ALA A 113 -8.95 1.34 -18.64
N GLU A 114 -10.16 1.46 -19.22
CA GLU A 114 -10.40 2.10 -20.53
C GLU A 114 -10.54 3.63 -20.42
N ALA A 115 -10.84 4.15 -19.21
CA ALA A 115 -10.84 5.59 -18.95
C ALA A 115 -9.40 6.07 -18.72
N PRO A 116 -8.92 7.12 -19.46
CA PRO A 116 -7.56 7.62 -19.26
C PRO A 116 -7.38 8.03 -17.81
N ALA A 117 -6.30 7.57 -17.21
CA ALA A 117 -5.93 7.81 -15.83
C ALA A 117 -5.99 9.31 -15.50
N LYS A 118 -7.04 9.71 -14.80
CA LYS A 118 -7.05 10.97 -14.10
C LYS A 118 -6.17 10.77 -12.88
N VAL A 119 -4.94 11.23 -12.99
CA VAL A 119 -4.00 11.32 -11.89
C VAL A 119 -4.67 12.17 -10.83
N GLU A 120 -5.21 11.55 -9.79
CA GLU A 120 -5.50 12.25 -8.55
C GLU A 120 -4.16 12.50 -7.86
N THR A 121 -3.62 13.67 -8.12
CA THR A 121 -2.62 14.29 -7.26
C THR A 121 -3.18 14.35 -5.84
N PRO A 122 -2.39 13.97 -4.83
CA PRO A 122 -2.79 14.15 -3.44
C PRO A 122 -3.08 15.63 -3.21
N ALA A 123 -4.24 15.92 -2.64
CA ALA A 123 -4.58 17.24 -2.19
C ALA A 123 -3.46 17.76 -1.30
N GLU A 124 -2.84 18.80 -1.79
CA GLU A 124 -1.89 19.69 -1.16
C GLU A 124 -2.42 20.15 0.20
N GLU A 125 -1.57 19.99 1.18
CA GLU A 125 -1.70 20.60 2.50
C GLU A 125 -2.11 22.06 2.37
N ALA A 126 -3.20 22.41 3.02
CA ALA A 126 -3.58 23.80 3.20
C ALA A 126 -2.50 24.52 4.04
N PRO A 127 -2.04 25.70 3.63
CA PRO A 127 -1.05 26.44 4.40
C PRO A 127 -1.65 26.94 5.70
N VAL A 128 -0.99 26.61 6.79
CA VAL A 128 -1.24 27.25 8.08
C VAL A 128 -0.83 28.71 7.93
N ALA A 129 -1.80 29.60 8.08
CA ALA A 129 -1.60 31.03 8.12
C ALA A 129 -0.66 31.41 9.25
N GLU A 130 0.41 32.05 8.83
CA GLU A 130 1.33 32.85 9.61
C GLU A 130 0.58 34.04 10.20
N GLU A 131 0.53 34.15 11.51
CA GLU A 131 0.23 35.40 12.18
C GLU A 131 1.29 35.66 13.25
N ALA A 132 2.30 36.44 12.85
CA ALA A 132 3.01 37.32 13.73
C ALA A 132 2.35 38.72 13.54
N PRO A 133 2.42 39.67 14.46
CA PRO A 133 3.61 40.15 15.11
C PRO A 133 3.46 40.90 16.45
N ALA A 134 4.57 41.41 16.84
CA ALA A 134 4.86 42.61 17.67
C ALA A 134 5.08 42.37 19.15
N ALA A 135 6.32 42.44 19.50
CA ALA A 135 7.02 43.62 20.06
C ALA A 135 6.56 43.95 21.50
N GLU A 136 7.41 43.95 22.44
CA GLU A 136 8.31 44.98 22.86
C GLU A 136 8.99 44.62 24.20
N THR A 137 10.28 44.66 24.19
CA THR A 137 11.21 45.41 25.06
C THR A 137 11.30 45.09 26.54
N VAL A 138 12.49 45.00 26.86
CA VAL A 138 13.37 45.66 27.81
C VAL A 138 13.88 44.84 28.97
N ALA A 139 15.13 44.54 28.84
CA ALA A 139 16.29 44.91 29.68
C ALA A 139 16.48 44.19 31.03
N THR A 140 17.72 43.79 31.12
CA THR A 140 18.64 44.03 32.27
C THR A 140 18.53 42.96 33.34
N GLU A 141 19.48 42.21 33.70
CA GLU A 141 20.86 42.42 34.16
C GLU A 141 21.47 41.07 34.55
N ALA A 142 22.65 40.82 34.13
CA ALA A 142 23.57 39.90 34.78
C ALA A 142 24.12 40.65 35.99
N PRO A 143 24.95 40.12 36.84
CA PRO A 143 25.81 38.94 36.78
C PRO A 143 26.09 38.26 38.14
N VAL A 144 27.16 37.42 38.15
CA VAL A 144 28.14 37.06 39.22
C VAL A 144 27.84 35.77 39.95
N ALA A 145 28.63 34.83 39.65
CA ALA A 145 29.90 34.37 40.21
C ALA A 145 29.77 33.22 41.21
N GLU A 146 30.52 32.21 40.88
CA GLU A 146 31.64 31.62 41.64
C GLU A 146 31.20 30.72 42.80
N THR A 147 31.61 29.58 42.92
CA THR A 147 32.86 28.89 43.24
C THR A 147 32.56 27.41 43.30
N ALA A 148 33.21 26.57 42.63
CA ALA A 148 34.49 25.90 43.01
C ALA A 148 34.35 24.90 44.16
N THR A 149 34.82 23.77 43.85
CA THR A 149 35.75 22.94 44.64
C THR A 149 35.24 21.59 45.13
N THR A 150 35.85 20.59 44.54
CA THR A 150 36.66 19.50 45.12
C THR A 150 35.87 18.43 45.88
N GLU A 151 36.13 17.28 45.61
CA GLU A 151 37.17 16.27 45.67
C GLU A 151 36.63 14.96 46.22
N ALA A 152 36.97 13.95 45.53
CA ALA A 152 37.66 12.75 45.97
C ALA A 152 36.90 11.64 46.70
N ALA A 153 36.94 10.54 46.03
CA ALA A 153 37.63 9.29 46.42
C ALA A 153 36.86 8.27 47.24
N ALA A 154 36.93 7.12 46.66
CA ALA A 154 37.22 5.81 47.25
C ALA A 154 36.10 5.15 48.10
N GLU A 155 35.57 4.04 47.72
CA GLU A 155 36.06 2.67 47.89
C GLU A 155 35.31 1.70 46.98
#